data_3998b0ad91741b41a2da4d428aee2a94
#
_entry.id   3998b0ad91741b41a2da4d428aee2a94
#
_cell.length_a   1.000
_cell.length_b   1.000
_cell.length_c   1.000
_cell.angle_alpha   90.00
_cell.angle_beta   90.00
_cell.angle_gamma   90.00
#
_symmetry.space_group_name_H-M   'P 1'
#
loop_
_entity.id
_entity.type
_entity.pdbx_description
1 polymer ?
#
loop_
_entity_poly.entity_id
_entity_poly.type
_entity_poly.pdbx_seq_one_letter_code
_entity_poly.pdbx_strand_id
1 'polypeptide(L)'
;MSIESQSTQQLSALLLSTALGEKLLARGWRVATAESCTGGGVAAAITAIAGSSEWFEYGIVSYANSAKEKLLHVKSETLLQDGAVSQAVVKQMITGVLALADADIAVAVSGIAGPSGGTPEKPVGTVWIAWGLASGITHSKRFQFLGDRAAVQQQSVVEALKGLLNLL
;
A
#
# COMPACT_ATOMS: atom_id res chain seq x y z
N MET A 1 6.57 19.38 7.68
CA MET A 1 5.73 19.60 6.48
C MET A 1 4.76 20.72 6.77
N SER A 2 4.54 21.66 5.82
CA SER A 2 3.57 22.75 6.01
C SER A 2 2.13 22.23 5.95
N ILE A 3 1.18 22.91 6.61
CA ILE A 3 -0.26 22.60 6.58
C ILE A 3 -0.79 22.56 5.13
N GLU A 4 -0.32 23.46 4.28
CA GLU A 4 -0.68 23.51 2.86
C GLU A 4 -0.24 22.26 2.08
N SER A 5 0.95 21.73 2.37
CA SER A 5 1.43 20.48 1.73
C SER A 5 0.61 19.27 2.14
N GLN A 6 0.17 19.22 3.39
CA GLN A 6 -0.70 18.14 3.89
C GLN A 6 -2.08 18.18 3.23
N SER A 7 -2.68 19.37 3.15
CA SER A 7 -3.97 19.58 2.49
C SER A 7 -3.93 19.19 1.00
N THR A 8 -2.84 19.51 0.30
CA THR A 8 -2.66 19.17 -1.11
C THR A 8 -2.56 17.63 -1.31
N GLN A 9 -1.84 16.93 -0.44
CA GLN A 9 -1.71 15.47 -0.54
C GLN A 9 -3.01 14.74 -0.19
N GLN A 10 -3.75 15.24 0.80
CA GLN A 10 -5.07 14.70 1.14
C GLN A 10 -6.07 14.88 0.00
N LEU A 11 -6.10 16.06 -0.62
CA LEU A 11 -6.92 16.31 -1.80
C LEU A 11 -6.52 15.40 -2.96
N SER A 12 -5.23 15.21 -3.19
CA SER A 12 -4.74 14.29 -4.22
C SER A 12 -5.19 12.86 -3.97
N ALA A 13 -5.11 12.37 -2.72
CA ALA A 13 -5.57 11.03 -2.37
C ALA A 13 -7.08 10.86 -2.59
N LEU A 14 -7.89 11.87 -2.25
CA LEU A 14 -9.33 11.87 -2.47
C LEU A 14 -9.67 11.77 -3.96
N LEU A 15 -9.06 12.59 -4.81
CA LEU A 15 -9.27 12.58 -6.26
C LEU A 15 -8.86 11.24 -6.89
N LEU A 16 -7.73 10.68 -6.46
CA LEU A 16 -7.26 9.38 -6.94
C LEU A 16 -8.19 8.25 -6.50
N SER A 17 -8.70 8.28 -5.26
CA SER A 17 -9.64 7.27 -4.77
C SER A 17 -10.98 7.34 -5.51
N THR A 18 -11.47 8.55 -5.84
CA THR A 18 -12.68 8.73 -6.64
C THR A 18 -12.50 8.10 -8.03
N ALA A 19 -11.43 8.46 -8.74
CA ALA A 19 -11.14 7.91 -10.07
C ALA A 19 -10.92 6.39 -10.04
N LEU A 20 -10.32 5.87 -8.96
CA LEU A 20 -10.15 4.43 -8.75
C LEU A 20 -11.49 3.72 -8.62
N GLY A 21 -12.39 4.24 -7.80
CA GLY A 21 -13.74 3.69 -7.60
C GLY A 21 -14.54 3.65 -8.89
N GLU A 22 -14.55 4.74 -9.67
CA GLU A 22 -15.23 4.79 -10.97
C GLU A 22 -14.74 3.70 -11.93
N LYS A 23 -13.41 3.51 -12.03
CA LYS A 23 -12.83 2.50 -12.90
C LYS A 23 -13.09 1.06 -12.42
N LEU A 24 -13.07 0.83 -11.11
CA LEU A 24 -13.34 -0.49 -10.53
C LEU A 24 -14.81 -0.87 -10.70
N LEU A 25 -15.73 0.03 -10.41
CA LEU A 25 -17.16 -0.17 -10.63
C LEU A 25 -17.47 -0.48 -12.09
N ALA A 26 -16.88 0.27 -13.04
CA ALA A 26 -17.07 0.03 -14.47
C ALA A 26 -16.61 -1.36 -14.92
N ARG A 27 -15.68 -2.00 -14.20
CA ARG A 27 -15.17 -3.36 -14.46
C ARG A 27 -15.86 -4.44 -13.63
N GLY A 28 -16.63 -4.07 -12.62
CA GLY A 28 -17.10 -5.00 -11.60
C GLY A 28 -15.97 -5.60 -10.77
N TRP A 29 -14.86 -4.88 -10.59
CA TRP A 29 -13.68 -5.33 -9.90
C TRP A 29 -13.62 -4.82 -8.45
N ARG A 30 -12.96 -5.61 -7.60
CA ARG A 30 -12.71 -5.29 -6.19
C ARG A 30 -11.23 -5.11 -5.91
N VAL A 31 -10.91 -4.15 -5.04
CA VAL A 31 -9.55 -3.88 -4.58
C VAL A 31 -9.37 -4.28 -3.12
N ALA A 32 -8.16 -4.74 -2.79
CA ALA A 32 -7.72 -4.96 -1.41
C ALA A 32 -6.38 -4.25 -1.14
N THR A 33 -6.12 -3.93 0.14
CA THR A 33 -4.87 -3.31 0.58
C THR A 33 -4.16 -4.12 1.65
N ALA A 34 -2.82 -4.19 1.56
CA ALA A 34 -1.95 -4.77 2.57
C ALA A 34 -0.93 -3.72 3.03
N GLU A 35 -1.12 -3.17 4.21
CA GLU A 35 -0.39 -2.00 4.68
C GLU A 35 0.52 -2.32 5.87
N SER A 36 1.69 -1.69 5.91
CA SER A 36 2.58 -1.69 7.06
C SER A 36 2.83 -0.25 7.51
N CYS A 37 3.81 0.45 6.97
CA CYS A 37 4.20 1.78 7.43
C CYS A 37 3.13 2.87 7.24
N THR A 38 2.16 2.69 6.35
CA THR A 38 1.03 3.60 6.13
C THR A 38 -0.08 3.44 7.18
N GLY A 39 -0.11 2.31 7.90
CA GLY A 39 -0.98 2.10 9.06
C GLY A 39 -2.48 2.15 8.77
N GLY A 40 -2.91 1.79 7.56
CA GLY A 40 -4.29 1.87 7.11
C GLY A 40 -4.62 3.14 6.30
N GLY A 41 -3.63 3.95 5.99
CA GLY A 41 -3.82 5.22 5.29
C GLY A 41 -4.37 5.06 3.87
N VAL A 42 -3.99 3.99 3.15
CA VAL A 42 -4.54 3.70 1.81
C VAL A 42 -6.01 3.28 1.93
N ALA A 43 -6.32 2.36 2.85
CA ALA A 43 -7.69 1.94 3.14
C ALA A 43 -8.56 3.13 3.57
N ALA A 44 -8.05 4.01 4.43
CA ALA A 44 -8.75 5.22 4.87
C ALA A 44 -9.04 6.17 3.70
N ALA A 45 -8.10 6.36 2.78
CA ALA A 45 -8.29 7.20 1.58
C ALA A 45 -9.37 6.60 0.64
N ILE A 46 -9.40 5.29 0.48
CA ILE A 46 -10.41 4.57 -0.30
C ILE A 46 -11.79 4.71 0.35
N THR A 47 -11.88 4.43 1.65
CA THR A 47 -13.16 4.43 2.39
C THR A 47 -13.69 5.84 2.68
N ALA A 48 -12.92 6.88 2.44
CA ALA A 48 -13.42 8.26 2.42
C ALA A 48 -14.41 8.51 1.27
N ILE A 49 -14.47 7.64 0.25
CA ILE A 49 -15.41 7.74 -0.87
C ILE A 49 -16.71 7.02 -0.49
N ALA A 50 -17.83 7.74 -0.54
CA ALA A 50 -19.15 7.15 -0.31
C ALA A 50 -19.41 6.07 -1.37
N GLY A 51 -19.95 4.90 -0.95
CA GLY A 51 -20.19 3.76 -1.83
C GLY A 51 -18.95 2.88 -2.09
N SER A 52 -17.82 3.16 -1.44
CA SER A 52 -16.59 2.35 -1.60
C SER A 52 -16.78 0.87 -1.25
N SER A 53 -17.77 0.51 -0.44
CA SER A 53 -18.10 -0.88 -0.11
C SER A 53 -18.50 -1.74 -1.33
N GLU A 54 -18.82 -1.13 -2.45
CA GLU A 54 -19.13 -1.86 -3.69
C GLU A 54 -17.87 -2.39 -4.41
N TRP A 55 -16.70 -1.80 -4.13
CA TRP A 55 -15.45 -2.10 -4.81
C TRP A 55 -14.22 -2.25 -3.89
N PHE A 56 -14.35 -2.00 -2.59
CA PHE A 56 -13.30 -2.23 -1.59
C PHE A 56 -13.73 -3.33 -0.63
N GLU A 57 -12.95 -4.42 -0.55
CA GLU A 57 -13.30 -5.59 0.24
C GLU A 57 -12.48 -5.68 1.54
N TYR A 58 -11.15 -5.64 1.44
CA TYR A 58 -10.26 -5.85 2.57
C TYR A 58 -9.17 -4.79 2.68
N GLY A 59 -9.01 -4.23 3.88
CA GLY A 59 -7.86 -3.43 4.28
C GLY A 59 -7.11 -4.09 5.41
N ILE A 60 -5.95 -4.70 5.14
CA ILE A 60 -5.14 -5.41 6.12
C ILE A 60 -3.99 -4.54 6.58
N VAL A 61 -3.95 -4.21 7.88
CA VAL A 61 -2.80 -3.57 8.52
C VAL A 61 -1.92 -4.66 9.12
N SER A 62 -0.93 -5.12 8.36
CA SER A 62 0.07 -6.12 8.77
C SER A 62 1.34 -5.44 9.31
N TYR A 63 1.22 -4.74 10.44
CA TYR A 63 2.28 -3.87 10.96
C TYR A 63 3.50 -4.66 11.44
N ALA A 64 3.28 -5.69 12.27
CA ALA A 64 4.34 -6.60 12.75
C ALA A 64 4.68 -7.68 11.71
N ASN A 65 5.89 -8.24 11.79
CA ASN A 65 6.27 -9.38 10.94
C ASN A 65 5.35 -10.59 11.16
N SER A 66 4.99 -10.87 12.40
CA SER A 66 4.04 -11.95 12.73
C SER A 66 2.67 -11.77 12.07
N ALA A 67 2.22 -10.53 11.87
CA ALA A 67 0.98 -10.26 11.14
C ALA A 67 1.15 -10.50 9.63
N LYS A 68 2.30 -10.15 9.05
CA LYS A 68 2.62 -10.47 7.66
C LYS A 68 2.62 -11.98 7.40
N GLU A 69 3.20 -12.75 8.32
CA GLU A 69 3.24 -14.21 8.23
C GLU A 69 1.84 -14.83 8.39
N LYS A 70 1.11 -14.45 9.44
CA LYS A 70 -0.18 -15.05 9.78
C LYS A 70 -1.30 -14.69 8.81
N LEU A 71 -1.37 -13.43 8.38
CA LEU A 71 -2.50 -12.92 7.58
C LEU A 71 -2.22 -12.97 6.09
N LEU A 72 -0.97 -12.76 5.68
CA LEU A 72 -0.59 -12.61 4.28
C LEU A 72 0.36 -13.73 3.80
N HIS A 73 0.64 -14.70 4.66
CA HIS A 73 1.51 -15.85 4.36
C HIS A 73 2.90 -15.46 3.83
N VAL A 74 3.42 -14.31 4.27
CA VAL A 74 4.80 -13.92 3.98
C VAL A 74 5.72 -14.93 4.67
N LYS A 75 6.68 -15.49 3.92
CA LYS A 75 7.59 -16.52 4.42
C LYS A 75 8.56 -15.95 5.44
N SER A 76 8.73 -16.64 6.58
CA SER A 76 9.69 -16.24 7.63
C SER A 76 11.11 -16.13 7.07
N GLU A 77 11.50 -17.03 6.15
CA GLU A 77 12.82 -17.00 5.50
C GLU A 77 13.02 -15.71 4.70
N THR A 78 11.98 -15.23 3.99
CA THR A 78 12.04 -13.97 3.22
C THR A 78 12.21 -12.77 4.16
N LEU A 79 11.48 -12.77 5.29
CA LEU A 79 11.62 -11.72 6.30
C LEU A 79 13.01 -11.70 6.94
N LEU A 80 13.62 -12.85 7.15
CA LEU A 80 14.97 -12.97 7.71
C LEU A 80 16.06 -12.57 6.72
N GLN A 81 15.93 -12.97 5.45
CA GLN A 81 16.93 -12.71 4.41
C GLN A 81 16.86 -11.28 3.85
N ASP A 82 15.68 -10.81 3.51
CA ASP A 82 15.48 -9.55 2.79
C ASP A 82 15.02 -8.41 3.71
N GLY A 83 14.51 -8.75 4.91
CA GLY A 83 13.88 -7.83 5.83
C GLY A 83 12.48 -7.41 5.38
N ALA A 84 11.68 -6.88 6.31
CA ALA A 84 10.29 -6.48 6.05
C ALA A 84 10.15 -5.41 4.96
N VAL A 85 11.16 -4.55 4.80
CA VAL A 85 11.18 -3.47 3.80
C VAL A 85 11.98 -3.95 2.59
N SER A 86 11.33 -4.75 1.73
CA SER A 86 11.97 -5.35 0.56
C SER A 86 10.96 -5.64 -0.55
N GLN A 87 11.47 -5.79 -1.77
CA GLN A 87 10.67 -6.17 -2.92
C GLN A 87 10.01 -7.54 -2.74
N ALA A 88 10.76 -8.50 -2.21
CA ALA A 88 10.28 -9.86 -2.01
C ALA A 88 9.07 -9.90 -1.05
N VAL A 89 9.17 -9.15 0.06
CA VAL A 89 8.09 -9.09 1.06
C VAL A 89 6.83 -8.44 0.49
N VAL A 90 6.91 -7.27 -0.19
CA VAL A 90 5.71 -6.62 -0.73
C VAL A 90 5.04 -7.44 -1.84
N LYS A 91 5.80 -8.20 -2.62
CA LYS A 91 5.24 -9.14 -3.60
C LYS A 91 4.48 -10.29 -2.94
N GLN A 92 5.03 -10.87 -1.86
CA GLN A 92 4.33 -11.89 -1.09
C GLN A 92 3.08 -11.33 -0.39
N MET A 93 3.14 -10.09 0.12
CA MET A 93 1.98 -9.40 0.68
C MET A 93 0.85 -9.25 -0.36
N ILE A 94 1.18 -8.92 -1.64
CA ILE A 94 0.20 -8.88 -2.75
C ILE A 94 -0.45 -10.25 -2.95
N THR A 95 0.34 -11.30 -3.08
CA THR A 95 -0.19 -12.67 -3.26
C THR A 95 -1.12 -13.05 -2.12
N GLY A 96 -0.70 -12.77 -0.88
CA GLY A 96 -1.49 -13.08 0.31
C GLY A 96 -2.81 -12.31 0.40
N VAL A 97 -2.80 -11.00 0.14
CA VAL A 97 -4.02 -10.20 0.25
C VAL A 97 -5.00 -10.47 -0.89
N LEU A 98 -4.53 -10.71 -2.10
CA LEU A 98 -5.39 -11.12 -3.22
C LEU A 98 -6.11 -12.43 -2.93
N ALA A 99 -5.39 -13.44 -2.42
CA ALA A 99 -5.98 -14.73 -2.06
C ALA A 99 -6.96 -14.62 -0.88
N LEU A 100 -6.63 -13.79 0.13
CA LEU A 100 -7.47 -13.62 1.33
C LEU A 100 -8.78 -12.88 1.02
N ALA A 101 -8.72 -11.87 0.16
CA ALA A 101 -9.83 -10.99 -0.14
C ALA A 101 -10.68 -11.43 -1.35
N ASP A 102 -10.23 -12.44 -2.10
CA ASP A 102 -10.82 -12.76 -3.41
C ASP A 102 -10.99 -11.50 -4.29
N ALA A 103 -9.98 -10.64 -4.26
CA ALA A 103 -9.97 -9.36 -4.96
C ALA A 103 -9.28 -9.46 -6.33
N ASP A 104 -9.70 -8.61 -7.27
CA ASP A 104 -9.15 -8.58 -8.63
C ASP A 104 -7.82 -7.85 -8.72
N ILE A 105 -7.65 -6.82 -7.86
CA ILE A 105 -6.47 -5.97 -7.81
C ILE A 105 -6.10 -5.66 -6.35
N ALA A 106 -4.82 -5.51 -6.07
CA ALA A 106 -4.35 -5.14 -4.74
C ALA A 106 -3.13 -4.23 -4.76
N VAL A 107 -2.91 -3.55 -3.64
CA VAL A 107 -1.67 -2.82 -3.35
C VAL A 107 -1.10 -3.24 -2.00
N ALA A 108 0.22 -3.38 -1.93
CA ALA A 108 0.95 -3.64 -0.70
C ALA A 108 2.01 -2.57 -0.45
N VAL A 109 2.14 -2.13 0.81
CA VAL A 109 3.08 -1.09 1.22
C VAL A 109 3.89 -1.54 2.43
N SER A 110 5.22 -1.50 2.33
CA SER A 110 6.12 -1.72 3.46
C SER A 110 7.30 -0.75 3.41
N GLY A 111 7.61 -0.08 4.52
CA GLY A 111 8.61 0.97 4.52
C GLY A 111 9.04 1.44 5.90
N ILE A 112 9.98 2.38 5.91
CA ILE A 112 10.55 3.04 7.08
C ILE A 112 10.07 4.48 7.08
N ALA A 113 8.97 4.75 7.79
CA ALA A 113 8.41 6.09 7.86
C ALA A 113 9.20 7.04 8.78
N GLY A 114 10.06 6.49 9.64
CA GLY A 114 10.86 7.28 10.58
C GLY A 114 10.12 7.63 11.88
N PRO A 115 10.76 8.42 12.78
CA PRO A 115 12.10 8.99 12.64
C PRO A 115 13.25 7.99 12.81
N SER A 116 12.99 6.81 13.39
CA SER A 116 13.96 5.73 13.61
C SER A 116 13.78 4.57 12.62
N GLY A 117 14.68 3.57 12.70
CA GLY A 117 14.59 2.33 11.93
C GLY A 117 15.29 2.34 10.59
N GLY A 118 15.91 3.45 10.19
CA GLY A 118 16.73 3.52 8.98
C GLY A 118 18.12 2.92 9.16
N THR A 119 18.68 2.40 8.06
CA THR A 119 20.08 1.97 7.91
C THR A 119 20.71 2.71 6.74
N PRO A 120 22.05 2.66 6.54
CA PRO A 120 22.67 3.24 5.36
C PRO A 120 22.11 2.72 4.04
N GLU A 121 21.75 1.43 3.95
CA GLU A 121 21.20 0.79 2.76
C GLU A 121 19.70 1.07 2.57
N LYS A 122 19.00 1.27 3.68
CA LYS A 122 17.56 1.55 3.73
C LYS A 122 17.29 2.73 4.68
N PRO A 123 17.64 3.96 4.29
CA PRO A 123 17.43 5.13 5.15
C PRO A 123 15.94 5.39 5.41
N VAL A 124 15.64 6.23 6.41
CA VAL A 124 14.27 6.72 6.66
C VAL A 124 13.69 7.28 5.37
N GLY A 125 12.43 6.98 5.08
CA GLY A 125 11.74 7.31 3.83
C GLY A 125 11.85 6.24 2.75
N THR A 126 12.62 5.16 2.97
CA THR A 126 12.61 4.00 2.08
C THR A 126 11.27 3.27 2.18
N VAL A 127 10.53 3.21 1.07
CA VAL A 127 9.24 2.51 0.98
C VAL A 127 9.20 1.66 -0.28
N TRP A 128 8.86 0.39 -0.11
CA TRP A 128 8.50 -0.50 -1.19
C TRP A 128 6.99 -0.54 -1.34
N ILE A 129 6.51 -0.37 -2.57
CA ILE A 129 5.11 -0.52 -2.94
C ILE A 129 5.03 -1.56 -4.05
N ALA A 130 4.08 -2.48 -3.93
CA ALA A 130 3.75 -3.43 -4.97
C ALA A 130 2.27 -3.32 -5.32
N TRP A 131 1.95 -3.60 -6.58
CA TRP A 131 0.61 -3.65 -7.13
C TRP A 131 0.46 -4.95 -7.90
N GLY A 132 -0.68 -5.60 -7.77
CA GLY A 132 -0.89 -6.89 -8.42
C GLY A 132 -2.33 -7.11 -8.83
N LEU A 133 -2.49 -7.91 -9.88
CA LEU A 133 -3.77 -8.43 -10.36
C LEU A 133 -3.92 -9.90 -9.98
N ALA A 134 -5.15 -10.36 -9.78
CA ALA A 134 -5.45 -11.77 -9.56
C ALA A 134 -4.95 -12.69 -10.70
N SER A 135 -4.80 -12.13 -11.91
CA SER A 135 -4.20 -12.82 -13.06
C SER A 135 -2.71 -13.16 -12.92
N GLY A 136 -2.04 -12.70 -11.84
CA GLY A 136 -0.63 -12.96 -11.56
C GLY A 136 0.32 -11.83 -11.98
N ILE A 137 -0.16 -10.78 -12.64
CA ILE A 137 0.67 -9.60 -12.97
C ILE A 137 0.99 -8.86 -11.67
N THR A 138 2.27 -8.66 -11.39
CA THR A 138 2.74 -7.93 -10.20
C THR A 138 3.86 -6.97 -10.56
N HIS A 139 3.68 -5.70 -10.23
CA HIS A 139 4.69 -4.65 -10.33
C HIS A 139 5.11 -4.20 -8.94
N SER A 140 6.37 -3.77 -8.79
CA SER A 140 6.84 -3.22 -7.53
C SER A 140 7.89 -2.15 -7.77
N LYS A 141 7.92 -1.14 -6.88
CA LYS A 141 8.86 -0.03 -6.97
C LYS A 141 9.36 0.37 -5.59
N ARG A 142 10.65 0.68 -5.49
CA ARG A 142 11.25 1.32 -4.32
C ARG A 142 11.16 2.83 -4.48
N PHE A 143 10.71 3.48 -3.43
CA PHE A 143 10.67 4.94 -3.30
C PHE A 143 11.61 5.39 -2.19
N GLN A 144 12.12 6.61 -2.30
CA GLN A 144 12.81 7.33 -1.26
C GLN A 144 12.06 8.65 -1.03
N PHE A 145 11.16 8.63 -0.06
CA PHE A 145 10.38 9.81 0.29
C PHE A 145 11.13 10.72 1.27
N LEU A 146 10.91 12.01 1.14
CA LEU A 146 11.50 13.02 2.01
C LEU A 146 10.47 13.53 3.03
N GLY A 147 10.97 14.06 4.14
CA GLY A 147 10.17 14.67 5.19
C GLY A 147 10.06 13.82 6.45
N ASP A 148 9.14 14.21 7.33
CA ASP A 148 8.83 13.52 8.57
C ASP A 148 7.94 12.27 8.32
N ARG A 149 7.63 11.54 9.39
CA ARG A 149 6.79 10.33 9.34
C ARG A 149 5.47 10.55 8.63
N ALA A 150 4.79 11.65 8.91
CA ALA A 150 3.50 11.98 8.30
C ALA A 150 3.65 12.21 6.79
N ALA A 151 4.70 12.94 6.39
CA ALA A 151 5.02 13.17 4.98
C ALA A 151 5.32 11.89 4.21
N VAL A 152 6.11 10.99 4.79
CA VAL A 152 6.42 9.68 4.18
C VAL A 152 5.14 8.84 4.01
N GLN A 153 4.30 8.79 5.04
CA GLN A 153 3.03 8.05 4.98
C GLN A 153 2.10 8.60 3.89
N GLN A 154 1.91 9.92 3.84
CA GLN A 154 1.02 10.55 2.87
C GLN A 154 1.51 10.38 1.42
N GLN A 155 2.81 10.56 1.17
CA GLN A 155 3.39 10.31 -0.16
C GLN A 155 3.22 8.84 -0.55
N SER A 156 3.39 7.90 0.39
CA SER A 156 3.17 6.48 0.15
C SER A 156 1.73 6.16 -0.25
N VAL A 157 0.75 6.79 0.41
CA VAL A 157 -0.68 6.63 0.08
C VAL A 157 -0.97 7.12 -1.34
N VAL A 158 -0.49 8.30 -1.70
CA VAL A 158 -0.68 8.88 -3.03
C VAL A 158 -0.06 7.98 -4.12
N GLU A 159 1.17 7.52 -3.93
CA GLU A 159 1.82 6.64 -4.90
C GLU A 159 1.17 5.25 -4.98
N ALA A 160 0.66 4.72 -3.86
CA ALA A 160 -0.09 3.47 -3.85
C ALA A 160 -1.35 3.55 -4.72
N LEU A 161 -2.13 4.64 -4.57
CA LEU A 161 -3.35 4.89 -5.37
C LEU A 161 -3.06 5.13 -6.86
N LYS A 162 -2.00 5.90 -7.17
CA LYS A 162 -1.56 6.11 -8.57
C LYS A 162 -1.21 4.80 -9.27
N GLY A 163 -0.48 3.92 -8.58
CA GLY A 163 -0.09 2.64 -9.15
C GLY A 163 -1.27 1.71 -9.39
N LEU A 164 -2.31 1.72 -8.53
CA LEU A 164 -3.58 1.02 -8.78
C LEU A 164 -4.26 1.52 -10.06
N LEU A 165 -4.35 2.85 -10.22
CA LEU A 165 -4.95 3.46 -11.42
C LEU A 165 -4.19 3.13 -12.70
N ASN A 166 -2.86 2.98 -12.64
CA ASN A 166 -2.03 2.65 -13.80
C ASN A 166 -2.16 1.19 -14.26
N LEU A 167 -2.70 0.31 -13.42
CA LEU A 167 -3.00 -1.09 -13.77
C LEU A 167 -4.40 -1.26 -14.37
N LEU A 168 -5.26 -0.25 -14.26
CA LEU A 168 -6.63 -0.21 -14.78
C LEU A 168 -6.71 0.52 -16.13
#